data_cf3f4aa63b98ab2454c8c3fd1afe5f24
#
_entry.id   cf3f4aa63b98ab2454c8c3fd1afe5f24
#
_cell.length_a   1.000
_cell.length_b   1.000
_cell.length_c   1.000
_cell.angle_alpha   90.00
_cell.angle_beta   90.00
_cell.angle_gamma   90.00
#
_symmetry.space_group_name_H-M   'P 1'
#
loop_
_entity.id
_entity.type
_entity.pdbx_description
1 polymer ?
#
loop_
_entity_poly.entity_id
_entity_poly.type
_entity_poly.pdbx_seq_one_letter_code
_entity_poly.pdbx_strand_id
1 'polypeptide(L)'
;MRSLLRIFACWCGAALLSLPLVAQQLPDQMSPPRLVNDFAGLLDEAQRRSLEQKLVDFDRETSTQITVVTVDDLDGYAPADYAQRLHDKWGVGRKGKDNGILILVKPSQPDSRGEAYISVGYGLEGVIPDITAGRILDQE
;
A
#
# COMPACT_ATOMS: atom_id res chain seq x y z
N MET A 1 51.93 -51.66 -23.02
CA MET A 1 52.00 -50.60 -24.04
C MET A 1 50.72 -49.81 -23.99
N ARG A 2 50.83 -48.61 -23.47
CA ARG A 2 50.06 -47.40 -23.72
C ARG A 2 48.54 -47.51 -23.95
N SER A 3 47.81 -47.53 -22.84
CA SER A 3 46.37 -47.27 -22.83
C SER A 3 46.15 -45.83 -22.38
N LEU A 4 45.73 -45.00 -23.35
CA LEU A 4 45.29 -43.64 -23.04
C LEU A 4 43.87 -43.67 -22.52
N LEU A 5 43.73 -43.50 -21.24
CA LEU A 5 42.46 -43.36 -20.55
C LEU A 5 41.95 -41.91 -20.77
N ARG A 6 40.96 -41.77 -21.66
CA ARG A 6 40.24 -40.52 -21.90
C ARG A 6 39.19 -40.35 -20.82
N ILE A 7 39.47 -39.55 -19.83
CA ILE A 7 38.48 -39.08 -18.82
C ILE A 7 37.66 -38.00 -19.48
N PHE A 8 36.43 -38.34 -19.88
CA PHE A 8 35.42 -37.36 -20.22
C PHE A 8 34.87 -36.77 -18.95
N ALA A 9 35.33 -35.58 -18.59
CA ALA A 9 34.75 -34.77 -17.55
C ALA A 9 33.42 -34.18 -18.08
N CYS A 10 32.32 -34.76 -17.66
CA CYS A 10 30.97 -34.25 -17.91
C CYS A 10 30.73 -33.03 -17.01
N TRP A 11 30.98 -31.84 -17.56
CA TRP A 11 30.63 -30.59 -16.91
C TRP A 11 29.13 -30.34 -17.10
N CYS A 12 28.31 -30.84 -16.18
CA CYS A 12 26.92 -30.42 -16.04
C CYS A 12 26.93 -28.99 -15.49
N GLY A 13 26.94 -28.00 -16.39
CA GLY A 13 26.70 -26.61 -16.04
C GLY A 13 25.24 -26.48 -15.57
N ALA A 14 25.03 -26.47 -14.25
CA ALA A 14 23.76 -26.05 -13.67
C ALA A 14 23.63 -24.54 -13.93
N ALA A 15 22.95 -24.18 -15.00
CA ALA A 15 22.47 -22.82 -15.22
C ALA A 15 21.40 -22.53 -14.15
N LEU A 16 21.81 -21.93 -13.05
CA LEU A 16 20.92 -21.31 -12.09
C LEU A 16 20.21 -20.17 -12.83
N LEU A 17 19.00 -20.44 -13.31
CA LEU A 17 18.06 -19.41 -13.74
C LEU A 17 17.70 -18.59 -12.50
N SER A 18 18.47 -17.53 -12.25
CA SER A 18 18.09 -16.48 -11.32
C SER A 18 16.89 -15.75 -11.88
N LEU A 19 15.69 -16.22 -11.52
CA LEU A 19 14.47 -15.47 -11.76
C LEU A 19 14.63 -14.14 -11.02
N PRO A 20 14.43 -12.99 -11.67
CA PRO A 20 14.40 -11.74 -10.97
C PRO A 20 13.24 -11.81 -9.97
N LEU A 21 13.55 -11.76 -8.68
CA LEU A 21 12.57 -11.56 -7.63
C LEU A 21 12.08 -10.13 -7.85
N VAL A 22 10.94 -9.97 -8.52
CA VAL A 22 10.26 -8.68 -8.61
C VAL A 22 9.82 -8.35 -7.20
N ALA A 23 10.60 -7.52 -6.54
CA ALA A 23 10.24 -7.01 -5.22
C ALA A 23 8.92 -6.24 -5.39
N GLN A 24 7.89 -6.69 -4.69
CA GLN A 24 6.61 -6.00 -4.63
C GLN A 24 6.85 -4.60 -4.07
N GLN A 25 6.74 -3.59 -4.91
CA GLN A 25 7.04 -2.21 -4.54
C GLN A 25 5.74 -1.47 -4.25
N LEU A 26 5.58 -1.07 -2.99
CA LEU A 26 4.53 -0.14 -2.62
C LEU A 26 4.77 1.21 -3.31
N PRO A 27 3.73 1.87 -3.81
CA PRO A 27 3.86 3.16 -4.49
C PRO A 27 4.48 4.22 -3.58
N ASP A 28 5.14 5.19 -4.19
CA ASP A 28 5.56 6.41 -3.52
C ASP A 28 4.40 7.42 -3.52
N GLN A 29 4.40 8.34 -2.56
CA GLN A 29 3.43 9.43 -2.56
C GLN A 29 3.53 10.23 -3.85
N MET A 30 2.38 10.72 -4.33
CA MET A 30 2.36 11.62 -5.48
C MET A 30 3.15 12.89 -5.21
N SER A 31 3.82 13.41 -6.22
CA SER A 31 4.56 14.66 -6.15
C SER A 31 3.80 15.77 -6.89
N PRO A 32 3.57 16.94 -6.29
CA PRO A 32 3.84 17.31 -4.90
C PRO A 32 3.01 16.47 -3.89
N PRO A 33 3.48 16.35 -2.63
CA PRO A 33 2.76 15.59 -1.61
C PRO A 33 1.32 16.07 -1.42
N ARG A 34 0.39 15.12 -1.31
CA ARG A 34 -1.04 15.38 -1.15
C ARG A 34 -1.68 14.31 -0.27
N LEU A 35 -2.88 14.62 0.25
CA LEU A 35 -3.63 13.68 1.09
C LEU A 35 -4.47 12.69 0.26
N VAL A 36 -4.84 13.05 -0.97
CA VAL A 36 -5.57 12.17 -1.89
C VAL A 36 -4.61 11.66 -2.98
N ASN A 37 -4.26 10.39 -2.91
CA ASN A 37 -3.37 9.69 -3.84
C ASN A 37 -4.18 8.67 -4.64
N ASP A 38 -4.80 9.13 -5.73
CA ASP A 38 -5.71 8.35 -6.57
C ASP A 38 -4.96 7.67 -7.71
N PHE A 39 -4.28 6.55 -7.42
CA PHE A 39 -3.54 5.77 -8.43
C PHE A 39 -4.48 4.96 -9.33
N ALA A 40 -5.64 4.55 -8.82
CA ALA A 40 -6.63 3.80 -9.59
C ALA A 40 -7.53 4.69 -10.47
N GLY A 41 -7.40 6.02 -10.36
CA GLY A 41 -8.20 6.94 -11.18
C GLY A 41 -9.70 6.87 -10.91
N LEU A 42 -10.10 6.65 -9.65
CA LEU A 42 -11.51 6.54 -9.25
C LEU A 42 -12.23 7.89 -9.18
N LEU A 43 -11.46 8.96 -8.98
CA LEU A 43 -11.99 10.29 -8.76
C LEU A 43 -11.74 11.18 -9.98
N ASP A 44 -12.75 11.93 -10.39
CA ASP A 44 -12.52 13.02 -11.31
C ASP A 44 -11.76 14.18 -10.63
N GLU A 45 -11.28 15.13 -11.41
CA GLU A 45 -10.46 16.24 -10.92
C GLU A 45 -11.20 17.11 -9.89
N ALA A 46 -12.51 17.31 -10.05
CA ALA A 46 -13.32 18.09 -9.12
C ALA A 46 -13.53 17.35 -7.80
N GLN A 47 -13.83 16.06 -7.86
CA GLN A 47 -13.97 15.18 -6.70
C GLN A 47 -12.67 15.10 -5.91
N ARG A 48 -11.54 14.89 -6.61
CA ARG A 48 -10.22 14.82 -5.99
C ARG A 48 -9.87 16.12 -5.26
N ARG A 49 -10.08 17.27 -5.90
CA ARG A 49 -9.81 18.58 -5.27
C ARG A 49 -10.72 18.84 -4.08
N SER A 50 -12.01 18.50 -4.19
CA SER A 50 -12.96 18.68 -3.09
C SER A 50 -12.60 17.82 -1.89
N LEU A 51 -12.22 16.56 -2.12
CA LEU A 51 -11.80 15.66 -1.05
C LEU A 51 -10.48 16.14 -0.42
N GLU A 52 -9.48 16.52 -1.23
CA GLU A 52 -8.21 17.07 -0.75
C GLU A 52 -8.44 18.27 0.18
N GLN A 53 -9.30 19.21 -0.23
CA GLN A 53 -9.61 20.39 0.59
C GLN A 53 -10.24 19.99 1.93
N LYS A 54 -11.19 19.06 1.93
CA LYS A 54 -11.81 18.57 3.17
C LYS A 54 -10.79 17.95 4.13
N LEU A 55 -9.87 17.15 3.60
CA LEU A 55 -8.85 16.50 4.42
C LEU A 55 -7.82 17.49 4.96
N VAL A 56 -7.45 18.49 4.18
CA VAL A 56 -6.55 19.58 4.62
C VAL A 56 -7.22 20.41 5.73
N ASP A 57 -8.48 20.73 5.58
CA ASP A 57 -9.23 21.50 6.58
C ASP A 57 -9.37 20.69 7.87
N PHE A 58 -9.68 19.40 7.77
CA PHE A 58 -9.75 18.49 8.92
C PHE A 58 -8.41 18.40 9.65
N ASP A 59 -7.28 18.26 8.94
CA ASP A 59 -5.96 18.25 9.57
C ASP A 59 -5.66 19.56 10.31
N ARG A 60 -6.05 20.70 9.74
CA ARG A 60 -5.88 22.01 10.40
C ARG A 60 -6.69 22.15 11.66
N GLU A 61 -7.92 21.65 11.67
CA GLU A 61 -8.84 21.78 12.80
C GLU A 61 -8.51 20.79 13.92
N THR A 62 -8.10 19.57 13.58
CA THR A 62 -7.94 18.48 14.54
C THR A 62 -6.49 18.06 14.80
N SER A 63 -5.57 18.49 13.96
CA SER A 63 -4.19 17.99 13.91
C SER A 63 -4.07 16.49 13.59
N THR A 64 -5.14 15.86 13.10
CA THR A 64 -5.15 14.46 12.65
C THR A 64 -5.08 14.40 11.13
N GLN A 65 -4.07 13.74 10.60
CA GLN A 65 -3.89 13.60 9.16
C GLN A 65 -4.62 12.37 8.64
N ILE A 66 -5.52 12.57 7.69
CA ILE A 66 -6.16 11.48 6.94
C ILE A 66 -5.61 11.48 5.53
N THR A 67 -5.10 10.35 5.09
CA THR A 67 -4.61 10.14 3.72
C THR A 67 -5.46 9.07 3.04
N VAL A 68 -5.94 9.36 1.84
CA VAL A 68 -6.71 8.43 1.00
C VAL A 68 -5.81 7.93 -0.13
N VAL A 69 -5.81 6.63 -0.33
CA VAL A 69 -5.01 5.95 -1.37
C VAL A 69 -5.91 5.00 -2.12
N THR A 70 -5.96 5.14 -3.44
CA THR A 70 -6.59 4.16 -4.31
C THR A 70 -5.54 3.44 -5.14
N VAL A 71 -5.66 2.12 -5.28
CA VAL A 71 -4.74 1.29 -6.06
C VAL A 71 -5.50 0.28 -6.90
N ASP A 72 -4.96 -0.11 -8.04
CA ASP A 72 -5.58 -1.13 -8.90
C ASP A 72 -5.34 -2.54 -8.39
N ASP A 73 -4.22 -2.79 -7.72
CA ASP A 73 -3.82 -4.09 -7.22
C ASP A 73 -3.17 -3.97 -5.83
N LEU A 74 -3.26 -5.02 -5.05
CA LEU A 74 -2.60 -5.16 -3.75
C LEU A 74 -1.32 -6.01 -3.82
N ASP A 75 -0.89 -6.39 -5.03
CA ASP A 75 0.32 -7.18 -5.29
C ASP A 75 0.42 -8.46 -4.43
N GLY A 76 -0.73 -9.11 -4.18
CA GLY A 76 -0.81 -10.32 -3.36
C GLY A 76 -0.80 -10.11 -1.85
N TYR A 77 -0.74 -8.86 -1.37
CA TYR A 77 -0.91 -8.56 0.05
C TYR A 77 -2.38 -8.62 0.47
N ALA A 78 -2.61 -8.99 1.73
CA ALA A 78 -3.90 -8.73 2.37
C ALA A 78 -4.10 -7.21 2.51
N PRO A 79 -5.35 -6.68 2.40
CA PRO A 79 -5.62 -5.24 2.50
C PRO A 79 -5.04 -4.58 3.75
N ALA A 80 -5.15 -5.26 4.90
CA ALA A 80 -4.59 -4.77 6.17
C ALA A 80 -3.06 -4.64 6.12
N ASP A 81 -2.36 -5.65 5.60
CA ASP A 81 -0.90 -5.66 5.50
C ASP A 81 -0.40 -4.61 4.52
N TYR A 82 -1.06 -4.49 3.37
CA TYR A 82 -0.74 -3.46 2.37
C TYR A 82 -0.90 -2.05 2.94
N ALA A 83 -2.05 -1.77 3.58
CA ALA A 83 -2.34 -0.47 4.17
C ALA A 83 -1.36 -0.11 5.29
N GLN A 84 -1.03 -1.06 6.17
CA GLN A 84 -0.08 -0.83 7.26
C GLN A 84 1.32 -0.53 6.74
N ARG A 85 1.82 -1.32 5.79
CA ARG A 85 3.13 -1.08 5.16
C ARG A 85 3.20 0.26 4.45
N LEU A 86 2.13 0.65 3.79
CA LEU A 86 2.04 1.94 3.10
C LEU A 86 1.99 3.11 4.10
N HIS A 87 1.23 2.95 5.18
CA HIS A 87 1.15 3.89 6.29
C HIS A 87 2.55 4.16 6.88
N ASP A 88 3.29 3.09 7.17
CA ASP A 88 4.64 3.16 7.72
C ASP A 88 5.64 3.76 6.72
N LYS A 89 5.59 3.32 5.46
CA LYS A 89 6.46 3.83 4.39
C LYS A 89 6.30 5.34 4.19
N TRP A 90 5.07 5.82 4.21
CA TRP A 90 4.76 7.23 3.98
C TRP A 90 4.83 8.09 5.23
N GLY A 91 4.90 7.47 6.41
CA GLY A 91 4.93 8.19 7.68
C GLY A 91 3.67 9.03 7.88
N VAL A 92 2.48 8.43 7.61
CA VAL A 92 1.20 9.15 7.69
C VAL A 92 0.95 9.61 9.12
N GLY A 93 0.63 10.88 9.28
CA GLY A 93 0.46 11.51 10.59
C GLY A 93 1.61 12.45 10.95
N ARG A 94 1.52 13.05 12.11
CA ARG A 94 2.54 13.95 12.62
C ARG A 94 3.63 13.18 13.34
N LYS A 95 4.89 13.47 13.02
CA LYS A 95 6.06 12.84 13.64
C LYS A 95 5.99 12.92 15.17
N GLY A 96 6.10 11.77 15.83
CA GLY A 96 6.07 11.63 17.29
C GLY A 96 4.67 11.67 17.90
N LYS A 97 3.60 11.79 17.10
CA LYS A 97 2.20 11.72 17.57
C LYS A 97 1.46 10.48 17.09
N ASP A 98 1.93 9.85 16.02
CA ASP A 98 1.32 8.66 15.40
C ASP A 98 -0.20 8.81 15.20
N ASN A 99 -0.62 10.02 14.83
CA ASN A 99 -2.02 10.43 14.71
C ASN A 99 -2.47 10.51 13.25
N GLY A 100 -1.98 9.61 12.42
CA GLY A 100 -2.37 9.46 11.03
C GLY A 100 -3.43 8.38 10.85
N ILE A 101 -4.24 8.55 9.80
CA ILE A 101 -5.19 7.57 9.30
C ILE A 101 -4.94 7.40 7.80
N LEU A 102 -4.76 6.15 7.34
CA LEU A 102 -4.67 5.84 5.93
C LEU A 102 -5.89 5.02 5.52
N ILE A 103 -6.64 5.53 4.55
CA ILE A 103 -7.78 4.85 3.93
C ILE A 103 -7.33 4.28 2.60
N LEU A 104 -7.27 2.96 2.51
CA LEU A 104 -6.93 2.22 1.30
C LEU A 104 -8.20 1.77 0.59
N VAL A 105 -8.28 1.99 -0.72
CA VAL A 105 -9.37 1.51 -1.57
C VAL A 105 -8.78 0.85 -2.82
N LYS A 106 -9.17 -0.39 -3.07
CA LYS A 106 -8.97 -1.10 -4.32
C LYS A 106 -10.34 -1.33 -4.96
N PRO A 107 -10.62 -0.79 -6.16
CA PRO A 107 -11.90 -0.97 -6.79
C PRO A 107 -12.15 -2.44 -7.17
N SER A 108 -13.41 -2.80 -7.28
CA SER A 108 -13.80 -4.07 -7.89
C SER A 108 -13.47 -4.05 -9.39
N GLN A 109 -12.93 -5.16 -9.87
CA GLN A 109 -12.61 -5.39 -11.28
C GLN A 109 -13.33 -6.65 -11.76
N PRO A 110 -13.42 -6.92 -13.08
CA PRO A 110 -14.16 -8.10 -13.60
C PRO A 110 -13.67 -9.43 -13.02
N ASP A 111 -12.41 -9.53 -12.66
CA ASP A 111 -11.71 -10.72 -12.18
C ASP A 111 -11.29 -10.65 -10.70
N SER A 112 -11.56 -9.55 -10.01
CA SER A 112 -11.19 -9.37 -8.60
C SER A 112 -12.17 -8.51 -7.82
N ARG A 113 -12.37 -8.87 -6.54
CA ARG A 113 -13.21 -8.09 -5.61
C ARG A 113 -12.61 -6.72 -5.31
N GLY A 114 -13.49 -5.76 -5.01
CA GLY A 114 -13.11 -4.54 -4.34
C GLY A 114 -12.68 -4.81 -2.89
N GLU A 115 -11.71 -4.05 -2.44
CA GLU A 115 -11.18 -4.13 -1.08
C GLU A 115 -11.02 -2.73 -0.50
N ALA A 116 -11.30 -2.58 0.77
CA ALA A 116 -11.04 -1.35 1.50
C ALA A 116 -10.48 -1.65 2.89
N TYR A 117 -9.60 -0.78 3.39
CA TYR A 117 -9.06 -0.91 4.72
C TYR A 117 -8.71 0.46 5.30
N ILE A 118 -8.90 0.62 6.61
CA ILE A 118 -8.52 1.81 7.36
C ILE A 118 -7.39 1.43 8.32
N SER A 119 -6.20 1.96 8.08
CA SER A 119 -5.06 1.85 8.98
C SER A 119 -5.01 3.06 9.90
N VAL A 120 -5.00 2.83 11.19
CA VAL A 120 -5.03 3.87 12.23
C VAL A 120 -3.68 3.90 12.94
N GLY A 121 -3.10 5.08 13.09
CA GLY A 121 -1.85 5.27 13.83
C GLY A 121 -2.02 5.00 15.33
N TYR A 122 -0.98 4.51 15.97
CA TYR A 122 -0.99 4.12 17.40
C TYR A 122 -1.48 5.23 18.33
N GLY A 123 -1.22 6.50 18.00
CA GLY A 123 -1.70 7.65 18.79
C GLY A 123 -3.21 7.82 18.81
N LEU A 124 -3.93 7.14 17.92
CA LEU A 124 -5.39 7.21 17.79
C LEU A 124 -6.12 5.93 18.23
N GLU A 125 -5.41 4.85 18.55
CA GLU A 125 -6.03 3.57 18.91
C GLU A 125 -7.00 3.67 20.09
N GLY A 126 -6.75 4.57 21.02
CA GLY A 126 -7.66 4.83 22.14
C GLY A 126 -8.96 5.55 21.75
N VAL A 127 -8.99 6.19 20.57
CA VAL A 127 -10.15 6.95 20.06
C VAL A 127 -10.85 6.20 18.94
N ILE A 128 -10.08 5.58 18.07
CA ILE A 128 -10.58 4.80 16.92
C ILE A 128 -9.92 3.42 16.97
N PRO A 129 -10.46 2.48 17.76
CA PRO A 129 -9.97 1.10 17.73
C PRO A 129 -10.24 0.44 16.37
N ASP A 130 -9.44 -0.57 16.02
CA ASP A 130 -9.57 -1.31 14.74
C ASP A 130 -10.99 -1.83 14.49
N ILE A 131 -11.68 -2.25 15.54
CA ILE A 131 -13.07 -2.72 15.44
C ILE A 131 -14.03 -1.60 14.99
N THR A 132 -13.74 -0.36 15.33
CA THR A 132 -14.53 0.81 14.88
C THR A 132 -14.21 1.15 13.43
N ALA A 133 -12.94 1.09 13.04
CA ALA A 133 -12.52 1.27 11.65
C ALA A 133 -13.15 0.23 10.73
N GLY A 134 -13.16 -1.06 11.12
CA GLY A 134 -13.84 -2.13 10.41
C GLY A 134 -15.34 -1.88 10.25
N ARG A 135 -16.02 -1.45 11.33
CA ARG A 135 -17.46 -1.16 11.32
C ARG A 135 -17.82 -0.01 10.36
N ILE A 136 -16.97 1.00 10.22
CA ILE A 136 -17.19 2.09 9.26
C ILE A 136 -17.23 1.54 7.83
N LEU A 137 -16.32 0.63 7.50
CA LEU A 137 -16.27 0.00 6.16
C LEU A 137 -17.46 -0.92 5.88
N ASP A 138 -18.03 -1.56 6.91
CA ASP A 138 -19.17 -2.48 6.77
C ASP A 138 -20.51 -1.76 6.57
N GLN A 139 -20.57 -0.45 6.82
CA GLN A 139 -21.80 0.35 6.72
C GLN A 139 -22.01 1.05 5.38
N GLU A 140 -20.97 1.03 4.51
CA GLU A 140 -20.97 1.62 3.17
C GLU A 140 -21.08 0.53 2.07
#